data_090ba6da175e3eb22420ac5455228bee
#
_entry.id   090ba6da175e3eb22420ac5455228bee
#
_cell.length_a   1.000
_cell.length_b   1.000
_cell.length_c   1.000
_cell.angle_alpha   90.00
_cell.angle_beta   90.00
_cell.angle_gamma   90.00
#
_symmetry.space_group_name_H-M   'P 1'
#
loop_
_entity.id
_entity.type
_entity.pdbx_description
1 polymer ?
#
loop_
_entity_poly.entity_id
_entity_poly.type
_entity_poly.pdbx_seq_one_letter_code
_entity_poly.pdbx_strand_id
1 'polypeptide(L)'
;MPFAVSIALLGLVQAVLVALPVPRPLPPWLAALRSPWWALAPALSIVVVVGGIELYSDSATALTYLALVAVPPLAALALAQLIHGSTLLTSSLSANSADKGEVSGWGLSVLVAAALFALAWVAPGSLLGEAAATALSGLACIALGWLLVSVVPAYWLRLGVYAMAAIDAWFVAANLLQGPNSVLTAAAPAADLPRLQAVHLGSAQMGFGDLFVAALVGCLLASRRRDQLQAAVLVAALVLAFDLLFFAVDTLPATVPVAVALAVVTRRSSAQL
;
A
#
# COMPACT_ATOMS: atom_id res chain seq x y z
N MET A 1 -3.23 -11.46 19.99
CA MET A 1 -1.79 -11.07 20.10
C MET A 1 -1.68 -9.84 20.99
N PRO A 2 -0.55 -9.61 21.72
CA PRO A 2 -0.30 -8.35 22.41
C PRO A 2 -0.26 -7.17 21.43
N PHE A 3 -0.80 -6.01 21.81
CA PHE A 3 -0.90 -4.82 20.95
C PHE A 3 0.47 -4.41 20.35
N ALA A 4 1.52 -4.38 21.17
CA ALA A 4 2.86 -4.03 20.71
C ALA A 4 3.40 -4.95 19.60
N VAL A 5 3.07 -6.25 19.63
CA VAL A 5 3.47 -7.18 18.57
C VAL A 5 2.65 -6.95 17.31
N SER A 6 1.34 -6.70 17.46
CA SER A 6 0.45 -6.45 16.31
C SER A 6 0.86 -5.20 15.56
N ILE A 7 1.17 -4.11 16.26
CA ILE A 7 1.56 -2.85 15.62
C ILE A 7 2.95 -2.92 15.00
N ALA A 8 3.91 -3.56 15.67
CA ALA A 8 5.24 -3.79 15.09
C ALA A 8 5.18 -4.62 13.81
N LEU A 9 4.30 -5.64 13.74
CA LEU A 9 4.10 -6.42 12.52
C LEU A 9 3.49 -5.58 11.40
N LEU A 10 2.51 -4.73 11.69
CA LEU A 10 1.96 -3.80 10.69
C LEU A 10 3.01 -2.81 10.18
N GLY A 11 3.86 -2.30 11.06
CA GLY A 11 4.99 -1.46 10.66
C GLY A 11 6.00 -2.20 9.78
N LEU A 12 6.28 -3.46 10.07
CA LEU A 12 7.12 -4.30 9.21
C LEU A 12 6.46 -4.56 7.84
N VAL A 13 5.13 -4.68 7.78
CA VAL A 13 4.41 -4.75 6.49
C VAL A 13 4.69 -3.51 5.65
N GLN A 14 4.69 -2.30 6.22
CA GLN A 14 5.07 -1.09 5.48
C GLN A 14 6.50 -1.19 4.91
N ALA A 15 7.46 -1.64 5.70
CA ALA A 15 8.85 -1.82 5.23
C ALA A 15 8.93 -2.85 4.09
N VAL A 16 8.18 -3.95 4.18
CA VAL A 16 8.06 -4.94 3.11
C VAL A 16 7.45 -4.34 1.86
N LEU A 17 6.40 -3.53 1.98
CA LEU A 17 5.78 -2.84 0.85
C LEU A 17 6.73 -1.85 0.16
N VAL A 18 7.65 -1.23 0.89
CA VAL A 18 8.72 -0.43 0.29
C VAL A 18 9.72 -1.31 -0.44
N ALA A 19 10.06 -2.50 0.08
CA ALA A 19 11.08 -3.38 -0.47
C ALA A 19 10.61 -4.21 -1.68
N LEU A 20 9.33 -4.58 -1.76
CA LEU A 20 8.81 -5.55 -2.73
C LEU A 20 8.76 -5.06 -4.18
N PRO A 21 8.35 -3.80 -4.51
CA PRO A 21 8.16 -3.38 -5.89
C PRO A 21 9.40 -3.58 -6.76
N VAL A 22 9.18 -4.05 -8.00
CA VAL A 22 10.23 -4.30 -9.00
C VAL A 22 10.07 -3.28 -10.14
N PRO A 23 11.18 -2.73 -10.69
CA PRO A 23 11.10 -1.79 -11.80
C PRO A 23 10.54 -2.48 -13.05
N ARG A 24 9.65 -1.80 -13.76
CA ARG A 24 9.09 -2.29 -15.00
C ARG A 24 9.11 -1.24 -16.10
N PRO A 25 9.30 -1.67 -17.36
CA PRO A 25 9.11 -0.78 -18.49
C PRO A 25 7.64 -0.36 -18.55
N LEU A 26 7.43 0.92 -18.82
CA LEU A 26 6.10 1.50 -18.99
C LEU A 26 5.49 1.03 -20.32
N PRO A 27 4.26 0.52 -20.32
CA PRO A 27 3.53 0.31 -21.55
C PRO A 27 3.36 1.65 -22.30
N PRO A 28 3.54 1.67 -23.63
CA PRO A 28 3.49 2.92 -24.42
C PRO A 28 2.19 3.73 -24.22
N TRP A 29 1.06 3.05 -24.07
CA TRP A 29 -0.24 3.69 -23.85
C TRP A 29 -0.35 4.39 -22.48
N LEU A 30 0.30 3.87 -21.44
CA LEU A 30 0.37 4.54 -20.13
C LEU A 30 1.30 5.75 -20.17
N ALA A 31 2.41 5.67 -20.91
CA ALA A 31 3.31 6.79 -21.09
C ALA A 31 2.60 7.99 -21.76
N ALA A 32 1.67 7.72 -22.70
CA ALA A 32 0.86 8.75 -23.34
C ALA A 32 -0.11 9.48 -22.38
N LEU A 33 -0.53 8.83 -21.28
CA LEU A 33 -1.40 9.42 -20.26
C LEU A 33 -0.64 10.21 -19.19
N ARG A 34 0.67 10.31 -19.29
CA ARG A 34 1.50 10.94 -18.25
C ARG A 34 1.20 12.42 -18.12
N SER A 35 0.71 12.81 -16.92
CA SER A 35 0.35 14.20 -16.62
C SER A 35 0.58 14.50 -15.13
N PRO A 36 1.03 15.73 -14.78
CA PRO A 36 1.15 16.16 -13.39
C PRO A 36 -0.20 16.23 -12.65
N TRP A 37 -1.31 16.41 -13.36
CA TRP A 37 -2.65 16.49 -12.78
C TRP A 37 -3.08 15.22 -12.05
N TRP A 38 -2.56 14.06 -12.46
CA TRP A 38 -2.81 12.80 -11.76
C TRP A 38 -2.23 12.76 -10.34
N ALA A 39 -1.30 13.68 -10.01
CA ALA A 39 -0.78 13.82 -8.65
C ALA A 39 -1.85 14.29 -7.66
N LEU A 40 -2.92 14.91 -8.14
CA LEU A 40 -4.06 15.34 -7.32
C LEU A 40 -5.00 14.17 -6.97
N ALA A 41 -4.94 13.05 -7.69
CA ALA A 41 -5.87 11.93 -7.50
C ALA A 41 -5.87 11.38 -6.07
N PRO A 42 -4.72 11.14 -5.38
CA PRO A 42 -4.72 10.70 -3.99
C PRO A 42 -5.32 11.75 -3.04
N ALA A 43 -4.99 13.03 -3.22
CA ALA A 43 -5.55 14.10 -2.38
C ALA A 43 -7.06 14.25 -2.60
N LEU A 44 -7.50 14.21 -3.85
CA LEU A 44 -8.92 14.25 -4.20
C LEU A 44 -9.67 13.05 -3.62
N SER A 45 -9.07 11.85 -3.65
CA SER A 45 -9.68 10.65 -3.06
C SER A 45 -9.93 10.81 -1.56
N ILE A 46 -8.99 11.41 -0.82
CA ILE A 46 -9.16 11.69 0.62
C ILE A 46 -10.33 12.66 0.84
N VAL A 47 -10.38 13.74 0.08
CA VAL A 47 -11.48 14.72 0.20
C VAL A 47 -12.83 14.08 -0.12
N VAL A 48 -12.89 13.25 -1.15
CA VAL A 48 -14.14 12.54 -1.55
C VAL A 48 -14.55 11.54 -0.47
N VAL A 49 -13.60 10.80 0.11
CA VAL A 49 -13.87 9.80 1.16
C VAL A 49 -14.32 10.49 2.44
N VAL A 50 -13.55 11.44 2.95
CA VAL A 50 -13.87 12.14 4.21
C VAL A 50 -15.16 12.96 4.05
N GLY A 51 -15.27 13.76 3.00
CA GLY A 51 -16.48 14.54 2.73
C GLY A 51 -17.70 13.66 2.44
N GLY A 52 -17.52 12.51 1.78
CA GLY A 52 -18.57 11.53 1.56
C GLY A 52 -19.09 10.94 2.86
N ILE A 53 -18.20 10.58 3.80
CA ILE A 53 -18.56 10.04 5.11
C ILE A 53 -19.31 11.07 5.95
N GLU A 54 -18.89 12.34 5.91
CA GLU A 54 -19.56 13.42 6.64
C GLU A 54 -20.95 13.73 6.08
N LEU A 55 -21.13 13.63 4.76
CA LEU A 55 -22.41 13.94 4.10
C LEU A 55 -23.40 12.77 4.13
N TYR A 56 -22.91 11.53 4.04
CA TYR A 56 -23.72 10.32 3.97
C TYR A 56 -23.03 9.18 4.74
N SER A 57 -23.64 8.74 5.84
CA SER A 57 -23.13 7.61 6.64
C SER A 57 -22.98 6.31 5.81
N ASP A 58 -23.82 6.11 4.80
CA ASP A 58 -23.79 4.92 3.92
C ASP A 58 -22.58 4.90 2.96
N SER A 59 -21.87 6.02 2.80
CA SER A 59 -20.68 6.08 1.95
C SER A 59 -19.52 5.21 2.47
N ALA A 60 -19.41 5.03 3.77
CA ALA A 60 -18.43 4.12 4.37
C ALA A 60 -18.72 2.66 3.98
N THR A 61 -19.98 2.27 3.94
CA THR A 61 -20.40 0.95 3.45
C THR A 61 -20.12 0.77 1.95
N ALA A 62 -20.39 1.81 1.15
CA ALA A 62 -20.05 1.80 -0.28
C ALA A 62 -18.55 1.64 -0.52
N LEU A 63 -17.69 2.30 0.27
CA LEU A 63 -16.24 2.14 0.21
C LEU A 63 -15.80 0.72 0.55
N THR A 64 -16.46 0.07 1.50
CA THR A 64 -16.20 -1.33 1.86
C THR A 64 -16.46 -2.25 0.67
N TYR A 65 -17.58 -2.10 -0.03
CA TYR A 65 -17.87 -2.87 -1.23
C TYR A 65 -16.96 -2.53 -2.41
N LEU A 66 -16.58 -1.25 -2.56
CA LEU A 66 -15.60 -0.85 -3.56
C LEU A 66 -14.25 -1.54 -3.31
N ALA A 67 -13.79 -1.61 -2.06
CA ALA A 67 -12.57 -2.32 -1.72
C ALA A 67 -12.68 -3.83 -2.03
N LEU A 68 -13.81 -4.47 -1.72
CA LEU A 68 -14.06 -5.88 -2.04
C LEU A 68 -13.96 -6.18 -3.54
N VAL A 69 -14.42 -5.27 -4.39
CA VAL A 69 -14.39 -5.44 -5.86
C VAL A 69 -13.02 -5.08 -6.43
N ALA A 70 -12.37 -4.02 -5.92
CA ALA A 70 -11.15 -3.48 -6.51
C ALA A 70 -9.87 -4.19 -6.01
N VAL A 71 -9.80 -4.57 -4.73
CA VAL A 71 -8.57 -5.10 -4.13
C VAL A 71 -8.13 -6.44 -4.73
N PRO A 72 -9.00 -7.46 -4.93
CA PRO A 72 -8.55 -8.75 -5.47
C PRO A 72 -7.96 -8.66 -6.90
N PRO A 73 -8.57 -7.96 -7.89
CA PRO A 73 -7.96 -7.84 -9.21
C PRO A 73 -6.68 -7.00 -9.20
N LEU A 74 -6.59 -5.96 -8.37
CA LEU A 74 -5.34 -5.20 -8.19
C LEU A 74 -4.24 -6.07 -7.55
N ALA A 75 -4.56 -6.91 -6.57
CA ALA A 75 -3.62 -7.84 -5.99
C ALA A 75 -3.13 -8.87 -7.02
N ALA A 76 -4.02 -9.41 -7.85
CA ALA A 76 -3.65 -10.31 -8.95
C ALA A 76 -2.71 -9.61 -9.95
N LEU A 77 -2.98 -8.33 -10.28
CA LEU A 77 -2.12 -7.52 -11.13
C LEU A 77 -0.73 -7.35 -10.51
N ALA A 78 -0.63 -7.03 -9.22
CA ALA A 78 0.65 -6.90 -8.52
C ALA A 78 1.43 -8.22 -8.51
N LEU A 79 0.77 -9.35 -8.22
CA LEU A 79 1.37 -10.67 -8.25
C LEU A 79 1.90 -11.03 -9.63
N ALA A 80 1.12 -10.78 -10.69
CA ALA A 80 1.57 -10.98 -12.06
C ALA A 80 2.83 -10.15 -12.34
N GLN A 81 2.88 -8.92 -11.86
CA GLN A 81 4.05 -8.07 -11.99
C GLN A 81 5.28 -8.60 -11.25
N LEU A 82 5.12 -9.09 -10.02
CA LEU A 82 6.21 -9.64 -9.22
C LEU A 82 6.75 -10.94 -9.82
N ILE A 83 5.88 -11.83 -10.29
CA ILE A 83 6.25 -13.11 -10.92
C ILE A 83 7.04 -12.86 -12.22
N HIS A 84 6.53 -12.01 -13.12
CA HIS A 84 7.22 -11.72 -14.38
C HIS A 84 8.53 -10.94 -14.18
N GLY A 85 8.60 -10.07 -13.15
CA GLY A 85 9.83 -9.37 -12.80
C GLY A 85 10.95 -10.30 -12.34
N SER A 86 10.62 -11.39 -11.65
CA SER A 86 11.59 -12.40 -11.20
C SER A 86 12.07 -13.29 -12.35
N THR A 87 11.21 -13.61 -13.32
CA THR A 87 11.59 -14.43 -14.48
C THR A 87 12.54 -13.71 -15.43
N LEU A 88 12.46 -12.39 -15.58
CA LEU A 88 13.43 -11.61 -16.37
C LEU A 88 14.84 -11.62 -15.77
N LEU A 89 14.98 -11.76 -14.46
CA LEU A 89 16.27 -11.89 -13.79
C LEU A 89 16.89 -13.30 -13.97
N THR A 90 16.05 -14.32 -14.20
CA THR A 90 16.51 -15.72 -14.40
C THR A 90 16.59 -16.13 -15.86
N SER A 91 15.86 -15.49 -16.77
CA SER A 91 15.76 -15.88 -18.19
C SER A 91 16.87 -15.31 -19.10
N SER A 92 17.86 -14.60 -18.57
CA SER A 92 19.10 -14.34 -19.33
C SER A 92 19.84 -15.63 -19.72
N LEU A 93 19.37 -16.80 -19.29
CA LEU A 93 19.94 -18.13 -19.55
C LEU A 93 19.11 -19.02 -20.48
N SER A 94 17.90 -18.64 -20.91
CA SER A 94 17.07 -19.51 -21.79
C SER A 94 16.12 -18.69 -22.68
N ALA A 95 16.58 -18.43 -23.91
CA ALA A 95 15.86 -17.60 -24.89
C ALA A 95 14.66 -18.29 -25.59
N ASN A 96 14.26 -19.50 -25.20
CA ASN A 96 13.34 -20.32 -26.02
C ASN A 96 11.97 -20.63 -25.42
N SER A 97 11.57 -20.00 -24.31
CA SER A 97 10.32 -20.32 -23.62
C SER A 97 9.43 -19.10 -23.26
N ALA A 98 9.64 -17.95 -23.88
CA ALA A 98 9.00 -16.69 -23.51
C ALA A 98 7.46 -16.69 -23.69
N ASP A 99 6.95 -17.31 -24.73
CA ASP A 99 5.53 -17.20 -25.13
C ASP A 99 4.58 -18.06 -24.24
N LYS A 100 5.02 -19.24 -23.80
CA LYS A 100 4.19 -20.12 -22.94
C LYS A 100 4.20 -19.75 -21.46
N GLY A 101 5.21 -19.02 -21.01
CA GLY A 101 5.36 -18.61 -19.60
C GLY A 101 4.43 -17.45 -19.19
N GLU A 102 4.07 -16.60 -20.13
CA GLU A 102 3.29 -15.39 -19.82
C GLU A 102 1.84 -15.71 -19.46
N VAL A 103 1.18 -16.58 -20.22
CA VAL A 103 -0.20 -17.02 -19.93
C VAL A 103 -0.28 -17.82 -18.62
N SER A 104 0.74 -18.62 -18.32
CA SER A 104 0.81 -19.39 -17.08
C SER A 104 0.97 -18.49 -15.84
N GLY A 105 1.74 -17.40 -15.95
CA GLY A 105 1.98 -16.46 -14.85
C GLY A 105 0.72 -15.69 -14.42
N TRP A 106 -0.11 -15.26 -15.36
CA TRP A 106 -1.38 -14.60 -15.06
C TRP A 106 -2.37 -15.52 -14.37
N GLY A 107 -2.51 -16.77 -14.85
CA GLY A 107 -3.38 -17.76 -14.22
C GLY A 107 -3.00 -18.03 -12.77
N LEU A 108 -1.70 -18.19 -12.49
CA LEU A 108 -1.19 -18.37 -11.12
C LEU A 108 -1.47 -17.14 -10.24
N SER A 109 -1.28 -15.94 -10.74
CA SER A 109 -1.53 -14.70 -9.99
C SER A 109 -2.99 -14.54 -9.59
N VAL A 110 -3.92 -14.85 -10.49
CA VAL A 110 -5.36 -14.85 -10.22
C VAL A 110 -5.72 -15.92 -9.18
N LEU A 111 -5.18 -17.13 -9.31
CA LEU A 111 -5.42 -18.21 -8.37
C LEU A 111 -4.91 -17.88 -6.96
N VAL A 112 -3.71 -17.30 -6.84
CA VAL A 112 -3.16 -16.89 -5.54
C VAL A 112 -3.99 -15.76 -4.94
N ALA A 113 -4.38 -14.75 -5.70
CA ALA A 113 -5.24 -13.68 -5.20
C ALA A 113 -6.62 -14.22 -4.76
N ALA A 114 -7.21 -15.13 -5.53
CA ALA A 114 -8.47 -15.78 -5.17
C ALA A 114 -8.34 -16.65 -3.92
N ALA A 115 -7.23 -17.38 -3.76
CA ALA A 115 -6.96 -18.17 -2.57
C ALA A 115 -6.79 -17.31 -1.31
N LEU A 116 -6.07 -16.18 -1.42
CA LEU A 116 -5.94 -15.21 -0.33
C LEU A 116 -7.31 -14.61 0.03
N PHE A 117 -8.13 -14.27 -0.95
CA PHE A 117 -9.47 -13.75 -0.72
C PHE A 117 -10.37 -14.80 -0.04
N ALA A 118 -10.35 -16.04 -0.52
CA ALA A 118 -11.10 -17.14 0.09
C ALA A 118 -10.65 -17.38 1.54
N LEU A 119 -9.34 -17.34 1.82
CA LEU A 119 -8.80 -17.51 3.17
C LEU A 119 -9.24 -16.35 4.09
N ALA A 120 -9.20 -15.11 3.61
CA ALA A 120 -9.67 -13.94 4.37
C ALA A 120 -11.18 -14.04 4.67
N TRP A 121 -11.96 -14.64 3.77
CA TRP A 121 -13.41 -14.81 3.91
C TRP A 121 -13.77 -15.97 4.85
N VAL A 122 -13.14 -17.14 4.67
CA VAL A 122 -13.49 -18.37 5.43
C VAL A 122 -13.00 -18.31 6.88
N ALA A 123 -11.94 -17.54 7.14
CA ALA A 123 -11.32 -17.46 8.47
C ALA A 123 -11.31 -16.00 9.01
N PRO A 124 -12.45 -15.28 9.02
CA PRO A 124 -12.50 -13.90 9.51
C PRO A 124 -12.12 -13.85 11.00
N GLY A 125 -11.28 -12.88 11.37
CA GLY A 125 -10.81 -12.72 12.76
C GLY A 125 -9.76 -13.74 13.21
N SER A 126 -9.36 -14.69 12.36
CA SER A 126 -8.16 -15.48 12.60
C SER A 126 -6.92 -14.74 12.10
N LEU A 127 -5.77 -14.99 12.73
CA LEU A 127 -4.50 -14.40 12.29
C LEU A 127 -4.17 -14.72 10.82
N LEU A 128 -4.55 -15.91 10.34
CA LEU A 128 -4.33 -16.29 8.94
C LEU A 128 -5.23 -15.52 8.00
N GLY A 129 -6.52 -15.33 8.33
CA GLY A 129 -7.45 -14.52 7.54
C GLY A 129 -7.07 -13.05 7.52
N GLU A 130 -6.67 -12.48 8.68
CA GLU A 130 -6.18 -11.12 8.79
C GLU A 130 -4.87 -10.93 7.99
N ALA A 131 -3.94 -11.88 8.04
CA ALA A 131 -2.72 -11.85 7.25
C ALA A 131 -3.02 -11.93 5.73
N ALA A 132 -3.99 -12.75 5.33
CA ALA A 132 -4.42 -12.86 3.94
C ALA A 132 -5.07 -11.55 3.45
N ALA A 133 -5.94 -10.92 4.24
CA ALA A 133 -6.52 -9.61 3.94
C ALA A 133 -5.44 -8.52 3.84
N THR A 134 -4.46 -8.54 4.77
CA THR A 134 -3.30 -7.64 4.77
C THR A 134 -2.46 -7.81 3.50
N ALA A 135 -2.19 -9.04 3.11
CA ALA A 135 -1.44 -9.35 1.88
C ALA A 135 -2.17 -8.86 0.63
N LEU A 136 -3.49 -9.11 0.54
CA LEU A 136 -4.32 -8.61 -0.58
C LEU A 136 -4.28 -7.09 -0.67
N SER A 137 -4.53 -6.39 0.44
CA SER A 137 -4.54 -4.92 0.48
C SER A 137 -3.17 -4.35 0.16
N GLY A 138 -2.09 -4.94 0.69
CA GLY A 138 -0.72 -4.53 0.39
C GLY A 138 -0.35 -4.73 -1.08
N LEU A 139 -0.71 -5.87 -1.68
CA LEU A 139 -0.50 -6.12 -3.11
C LEU A 139 -1.31 -5.14 -3.98
N ALA A 140 -2.56 -4.86 -3.61
CA ALA A 140 -3.36 -3.85 -4.32
C ALA A 140 -2.71 -2.46 -4.25
N CYS A 141 -2.15 -2.07 -3.09
CA CYS A 141 -1.38 -0.84 -2.94
C CYS A 141 -0.15 -0.79 -3.85
N ILE A 142 0.56 -1.92 -4.04
CA ILE A 142 1.69 -2.00 -5.00
C ILE A 142 1.20 -1.77 -6.43
N ALA A 143 0.10 -2.39 -6.84
CA ALA A 143 -0.47 -2.19 -8.17
C ALA A 143 -0.86 -0.72 -8.41
N LEU A 144 -1.56 -0.10 -7.43
CA LEU A 144 -1.92 1.32 -7.49
C LEU A 144 -0.68 2.22 -7.51
N GLY A 145 0.32 1.94 -6.67
CA GLY A 145 1.58 2.67 -6.65
C GLY A 145 2.31 2.60 -8.01
N TRP A 146 2.37 1.42 -8.62
CA TRP A 146 2.94 1.24 -9.95
C TRP A 146 2.16 2.02 -11.02
N LEU A 147 0.83 1.94 -11.03
CA LEU A 147 -0.01 2.71 -11.96
C LEU A 147 0.26 4.20 -11.81
N LEU A 148 0.32 4.70 -10.57
CA LEU A 148 0.53 6.12 -10.32
C LEU A 148 1.93 6.58 -10.74
N VAL A 149 2.99 5.82 -10.45
CA VAL A 149 4.36 6.09 -10.92
C VAL A 149 4.44 6.07 -12.45
N SER A 150 3.57 5.30 -13.09
CA SER A 150 3.50 5.22 -14.56
C SER A 150 2.97 6.49 -15.19
N VAL A 151 1.97 7.14 -14.58
CA VAL A 151 1.25 8.28 -15.15
C VAL A 151 1.64 9.64 -14.57
N VAL A 152 2.32 9.66 -13.40
CA VAL A 152 2.75 10.89 -12.72
C VAL A 152 4.27 11.03 -12.74
N PRO A 153 4.81 12.22 -13.02
CA PRO A 153 6.24 12.48 -12.86
C PRO A 153 6.69 12.32 -11.39
N ALA A 154 7.86 11.68 -11.18
CA ALA A 154 8.37 11.31 -9.84
C ALA A 154 8.49 12.50 -8.87
N TYR A 155 8.77 13.71 -9.38
CA TYR A 155 8.85 14.91 -8.54
C TYR A 155 7.50 15.19 -7.83
N TRP A 156 6.39 15.16 -8.56
CA TRP A 156 5.06 15.41 -8.01
C TRP A 156 4.62 14.34 -7.03
N LEU A 157 5.01 13.07 -7.28
CA LEU A 157 4.72 11.99 -6.35
C LEU A 157 5.48 12.14 -5.02
N ARG A 158 6.74 12.55 -5.06
CA ARG A 158 7.50 12.86 -3.84
C ARG A 158 6.84 13.97 -3.05
N LEU A 159 6.47 15.05 -3.73
CA LEU A 159 5.74 16.16 -3.09
C LEU A 159 4.41 15.68 -2.49
N GLY A 160 3.67 14.84 -3.22
CA GLY A 160 2.44 14.21 -2.73
C GLY A 160 2.64 13.38 -1.47
N VAL A 161 3.71 12.56 -1.41
CA VAL A 161 4.05 11.78 -0.20
C VAL A 161 4.32 12.68 0.99
N TYR A 162 5.08 13.78 0.80
CA TYR A 162 5.34 14.74 1.89
C TYR A 162 4.09 15.49 2.32
N ALA A 163 3.24 15.87 1.37
CA ALA A 163 1.96 16.52 1.67
C ALA A 163 1.02 15.59 2.43
N MET A 164 0.93 14.31 2.04
CA MET A 164 0.13 13.31 2.75
C MET A 164 0.63 13.11 4.18
N ALA A 165 1.94 12.99 4.39
CA ALA A 165 2.51 12.85 5.73
C ALA A 165 2.28 14.10 6.61
N ALA A 166 2.33 15.31 6.02
CA ALA A 166 2.04 16.54 6.74
C ALA A 166 0.55 16.64 7.14
N ILE A 167 -0.35 16.25 6.24
CA ILE A 167 -1.80 16.22 6.50
C ILE A 167 -2.13 15.17 7.55
N ASP A 168 -1.54 13.97 7.48
CA ASP A 168 -1.73 12.91 8.45
C ASP A 168 -1.25 13.35 9.84
N ALA A 169 -0.05 13.93 9.94
CA ALA A 169 0.46 14.49 11.19
C ALA A 169 -0.43 15.60 11.75
N TRP A 170 -0.97 16.46 10.88
CA TRP A 170 -1.91 17.49 11.26
C TRP A 170 -3.21 16.91 11.80
N PHE A 171 -3.79 15.94 11.12
CA PHE A 171 -5.05 15.30 11.52
C PHE A 171 -4.92 14.57 12.87
N VAL A 172 -3.78 13.89 13.09
CA VAL A 172 -3.48 13.28 14.39
C VAL A 172 -3.34 14.34 15.47
N ALA A 173 -2.54 15.40 15.24
CA ALA A 173 -2.32 16.47 16.21
C ALA A 173 -3.59 17.26 16.55
N ALA A 174 -4.47 17.46 15.57
CA ALA A 174 -5.74 18.15 15.73
C ALA A 174 -6.89 17.22 16.20
N ASN A 175 -6.62 15.92 16.41
CA ASN A 175 -7.60 14.90 16.82
C ASN A 175 -8.82 14.79 15.86
N LEU A 176 -8.61 15.02 14.55
CA LEU A 176 -9.66 15.02 13.54
C LEU A 176 -9.99 13.63 12.99
N LEU A 177 -9.16 12.62 13.26
CA LEU A 177 -9.32 11.27 12.72
C LEU A 177 -10.31 10.39 13.49
N GLN A 178 -10.67 10.76 14.73
CA GLN A 178 -11.52 9.94 15.62
C GLN A 178 -12.90 9.66 15.00
N GLY A 179 -13.58 10.70 14.51
CA GLY A 179 -14.90 10.60 13.90
C GLY A 179 -14.89 9.72 12.62
N PRO A 180 -14.15 10.08 11.57
CA PRO A 180 -14.07 9.28 10.35
C PRO A 180 -13.60 7.83 10.58
N ASN A 181 -12.61 7.61 11.46
CA ASN A 181 -12.11 6.27 11.77
C ASN A 181 -13.17 5.41 12.47
N SER A 182 -13.96 5.98 13.39
CA SER A 182 -15.04 5.24 14.06
C SER A 182 -16.11 4.77 13.07
N VAL A 183 -16.47 5.62 12.11
CA VAL A 183 -17.45 5.29 11.05
C VAL A 183 -16.89 4.21 10.12
N LEU A 184 -15.63 4.34 9.68
CA LEU A 184 -14.98 3.34 8.83
C LEU A 184 -14.80 1.99 9.55
N THR A 185 -14.51 2.00 10.83
CA THR A 185 -14.36 0.79 11.65
C THR A 185 -15.72 0.12 11.88
N ALA A 186 -16.78 0.89 12.03
CA ALA A 186 -18.14 0.36 12.16
C ALA A 186 -18.71 -0.18 10.84
N ALA A 187 -18.25 0.36 9.69
CA ALA A 187 -18.68 -0.10 8.39
C ALA A 187 -18.16 -1.52 8.12
N ALA A 188 -19.08 -2.46 8.02
CA ALA A 188 -18.79 -3.85 7.68
C ALA A 188 -19.57 -4.28 6.46
N PRO A 189 -18.97 -5.08 5.56
CA PRO A 189 -19.73 -5.65 4.46
C PRO A 189 -20.74 -6.69 4.97
N ALA A 190 -21.80 -6.91 4.20
CA ALA A 190 -22.77 -7.96 4.51
C ALA A 190 -22.13 -9.36 4.38
N ALA A 191 -22.79 -10.37 4.98
CA ALA A 191 -22.43 -11.78 4.83
C ALA A 191 -21.00 -12.14 5.26
N ASP A 192 -20.48 -11.49 6.32
CA ASP A 192 -19.16 -11.74 6.88
C ASP A 192 -18.00 -11.67 5.87
N LEU A 193 -18.20 -10.93 4.77
CA LEU A 193 -17.14 -10.70 3.79
C LEU A 193 -15.93 -9.97 4.42
N PRO A 194 -14.71 -10.23 3.93
CA PRO A 194 -13.50 -9.65 4.52
C PRO A 194 -13.48 -8.12 4.38
N ARG A 195 -12.99 -7.44 5.41
CA ARG A 195 -12.78 -6.00 5.41
C ARG A 195 -11.44 -5.69 4.74
N LEU A 196 -11.47 -5.10 3.54
CA LEU A 196 -10.26 -4.78 2.77
C LEU A 196 -9.96 -3.26 2.71
N GLN A 197 -10.85 -2.42 3.26
CA GLN A 197 -10.67 -0.96 3.35
C GLN A 197 -9.69 -0.53 4.44
N ALA A 198 -9.41 -1.39 5.41
CA ALA A 198 -8.41 -1.23 6.44
C ALA A 198 -7.78 -2.58 6.73
N VAL A 199 -6.56 -2.56 7.25
CA VAL A 199 -5.84 -3.76 7.61
C VAL A 199 -5.90 -3.95 9.11
N HIS A 200 -6.30 -5.14 9.53
CA HIS A 200 -6.32 -5.57 10.91
C HIS A 200 -5.31 -6.69 11.09
N LEU A 201 -4.52 -6.65 12.16
CA LEU A 201 -3.65 -7.75 12.54
C LEU A 201 -3.64 -7.87 14.06
N GLY A 202 -4.34 -8.87 14.58
CA GLY A 202 -4.54 -9.04 16.01
C GLY A 202 -5.33 -7.87 16.62
N SER A 203 -4.70 -7.11 17.51
CA SER A 203 -5.31 -5.97 18.19
C SER A 203 -4.99 -4.60 17.59
N ALA A 204 -4.22 -4.55 16.49
CA ALA A 204 -3.85 -3.31 15.81
C ALA A 204 -4.56 -3.17 14.46
N GLN A 205 -4.79 -1.91 14.08
CA GLN A 205 -5.40 -1.54 12.80
C GLN A 205 -4.56 -0.48 12.11
N MET A 206 -4.49 -0.56 10.78
CA MET A 206 -3.82 0.44 9.93
C MET A 206 -4.70 0.78 8.73
N GLY A 207 -4.72 2.05 8.34
CA GLY A 207 -5.47 2.52 7.20
C GLY A 207 -4.90 2.04 5.86
N PHE A 208 -5.75 1.84 4.86
CA PHE A 208 -5.32 1.51 3.49
C PHE A 208 -4.38 2.59 2.93
N GLY A 209 -4.59 3.87 3.27
CA GLY A 209 -3.75 5.00 2.86
C GLY A 209 -2.29 4.86 3.31
N ASP A 210 -2.06 4.35 4.52
CA ASP A 210 -0.71 4.18 5.09
C ASP A 210 0.09 3.11 4.33
N LEU A 211 -0.58 2.00 3.98
CA LEU A 211 -0.01 0.95 3.13
C LEU A 211 0.27 1.46 1.71
N PHE A 212 -0.66 2.27 1.18
CA PHE A 212 -0.51 2.85 -0.15
C PHE A 212 0.70 3.78 -0.25
N VAL A 213 0.94 4.65 0.76
CA VAL A 213 2.11 5.53 0.78
C VAL A 213 3.40 4.72 0.81
N ALA A 214 3.46 3.65 1.62
CA ALA A 214 4.63 2.76 1.67
C ALA A 214 4.88 2.06 0.32
N ALA A 215 3.85 1.49 -0.29
CA ALA A 215 3.94 0.85 -1.61
C ALA A 215 4.34 1.86 -2.71
N LEU A 216 3.78 3.08 -2.68
CA LEU A 216 4.13 4.16 -3.62
C LEU A 216 5.61 4.54 -3.52
N VAL A 217 6.15 4.70 -2.31
CA VAL A 217 7.57 4.97 -2.09
C VAL A 217 8.43 3.81 -2.61
N GLY A 218 8.02 2.57 -2.37
CA GLY A 218 8.67 1.40 -2.94
C GLY A 218 8.71 1.43 -4.47
N CYS A 219 7.59 1.74 -5.13
CA CYS A 219 7.50 1.87 -6.59
C CYS A 219 8.36 3.03 -7.12
N LEU A 220 8.40 4.17 -6.42
CA LEU A 220 9.23 5.33 -6.78
C LEU A 220 10.74 5.01 -6.75
N LEU A 221 11.16 4.18 -5.81
CA LEU A 221 12.57 3.82 -5.61
C LEU A 221 12.95 2.52 -6.34
N ALA A 222 12.01 1.80 -6.93
CA ALA A 222 12.23 0.48 -7.53
C ALA A 222 13.36 0.45 -8.57
N SER A 223 13.54 1.53 -9.35
CA SER A 223 14.65 1.66 -10.32
C SER A 223 16.04 1.75 -9.68
N ARG A 224 16.11 2.07 -8.38
CA ARG A 224 17.34 2.19 -7.59
C ARG A 224 17.29 1.24 -6.41
N ARG A 225 17.50 -0.04 -6.66
CA ARG A 225 17.34 -1.12 -5.66
C ARG A 225 18.04 -0.85 -4.34
N ARG A 226 19.24 -0.29 -4.38
CA ARG A 226 19.99 0.07 -3.16
C ARG A 226 19.25 1.11 -2.32
N ASP A 227 18.76 2.16 -2.96
CA ASP A 227 18.02 3.23 -2.29
C ASP A 227 16.70 2.70 -1.73
N GLN A 228 16.01 1.84 -2.49
CA GLN A 228 14.78 1.18 -2.06
C GLN A 228 14.99 0.33 -0.80
N LEU A 229 16.02 -0.52 -0.77
CA LEU A 229 16.32 -1.35 0.40
C LEU A 229 16.75 -0.52 1.60
N GLN A 230 17.53 0.55 1.39
CA GLN A 230 17.87 1.49 2.46
C GLN A 230 16.62 2.18 3.01
N ALA A 231 15.70 2.61 2.15
CA ALA A 231 14.43 3.18 2.57
C ALA A 231 13.60 2.16 3.37
N ALA A 232 13.52 0.91 2.93
CA ALA A 232 12.79 -0.15 3.64
C ALA A 232 13.36 -0.38 5.05
N VAL A 233 14.69 -0.47 5.19
CA VAL A 233 15.34 -0.61 6.49
C VAL A 233 15.10 0.61 7.38
N LEU A 234 15.17 1.83 6.82
CA LEU A 234 14.86 3.05 7.55
C LEU A 234 13.39 3.10 7.99
N VAL A 235 12.45 2.69 7.13
CA VAL A 235 11.04 2.60 7.49
C VAL A 235 10.86 1.62 8.65
N ALA A 236 11.43 0.42 8.58
CA ALA A 236 11.36 -0.55 9.67
C ALA A 236 11.88 0.02 11.00
N ALA A 237 13.06 0.66 10.96
CA ALA A 237 13.66 1.26 12.16
C ALA A 237 12.83 2.42 12.72
N LEU A 238 12.35 3.31 11.83
CA LEU A 238 11.56 4.47 12.24
C LEU A 238 10.19 4.07 12.77
N VAL A 239 9.52 3.09 12.15
CA VAL A 239 8.22 2.61 12.65
C VAL A 239 8.38 1.99 14.02
N LEU A 240 9.35 1.08 14.21
CA LEU A 240 9.59 0.49 15.52
C LEU A 240 9.95 1.53 16.59
N ALA A 241 10.67 2.61 16.21
CA ALA A 241 10.93 3.72 17.12
C ALA A 241 9.65 4.55 17.42
N PHE A 242 8.80 4.75 16.40
CA PHE A 242 7.51 5.43 16.55
C PHE A 242 6.54 4.63 17.41
N ASP A 243 6.56 3.29 17.31
CA ASP A 243 5.69 2.42 18.12
C ASP A 243 5.93 2.59 19.62
N LEU A 244 7.13 3.04 20.02
CA LEU A 244 7.41 3.38 21.43
C LEU A 244 6.59 4.59 21.89
N LEU A 245 6.13 5.47 21.00
CA LEU A 245 5.31 6.61 21.35
C LEU A 245 3.86 6.20 21.72
N PHE A 246 3.41 4.98 21.36
CA PHE A 246 2.10 4.47 21.82
C PHE A 246 1.98 4.29 23.34
N PHE A 247 3.11 4.34 24.06
CA PHE A 247 3.06 4.43 25.52
C PHE A 247 2.60 5.82 26.03
N ALA A 248 2.60 6.83 25.16
CA ALA A 248 2.27 8.20 25.52
C ALA A 248 1.06 8.76 24.74
N VAL A 249 0.74 8.20 23.56
CA VAL A 249 -0.35 8.67 22.69
C VAL A 249 -1.08 7.49 22.05
N ASP A 250 -2.39 7.64 21.85
CA ASP A 250 -3.26 6.56 21.33
C ASP A 250 -3.26 6.45 19.80
N THR A 251 -2.80 7.48 19.10
CA THR A 251 -2.81 7.54 17.63
C THR A 251 -1.51 8.15 17.11
N LEU A 252 -0.93 7.55 16.08
CA LEU A 252 0.31 8.03 15.46
C LEU A 252 0.13 8.15 13.94
N PRO A 253 0.76 9.17 13.32
CA PRO A 253 0.73 9.33 11.86
C PRO A 253 1.66 8.30 11.20
N ALA A 254 1.10 7.20 10.71
CA ALA A 254 1.84 6.06 10.17
C ALA A 254 2.56 6.38 8.83
N THR A 255 2.18 7.45 8.14
CA THR A 255 2.83 7.91 6.90
C THR A 255 4.14 8.66 7.14
N VAL A 256 4.35 9.26 8.32
CA VAL A 256 5.53 10.08 8.64
C VAL A 256 6.84 9.30 8.57
N PRO A 257 6.99 8.10 9.16
CA PRO A 257 8.20 7.30 9.03
C PRO A 257 8.60 7.03 7.57
N VAL A 258 7.61 6.75 6.71
CA VAL A 258 7.81 6.48 5.28
C VAL A 258 8.31 7.73 4.55
N ALA A 259 7.69 8.89 4.81
CA ALA A 259 8.09 10.16 4.21
C ALA A 259 9.51 10.59 4.65
N VAL A 260 9.85 10.40 5.93
CA VAL A 260 11.20 10.66 6.46
C VAL A 260 12.24 9.76 5.78
N ALA A 261 11.97 8.46 5.65
CA ALA A 261 12.85 7.53 4.96
C ALA A 261 13.09 7.95 3.50
N LEU A 262 12.04 8.33 2.78
CA LEU A 262 12.16 8.87 1.42
C LEU A 262 13.04 10.12 1.37
N ALA A 263 12.86 11.08 2.30
CA ALA A 263 13.64 12.30 2.37
C ALA A 263 15.13 12.02 2.61
N VAL A 264 15.45 11.13 3.54
CA VAL A 264 16.83 10.76 3.86
C VAL A 264 17.55 10.13 2.67
N VAL A 265 16.89 9.17 2.01
CA VAL A 265 17.49 8.45 0.88
C VAL A 265 17.66 9.37 -0.33
N THR A 266 16.66 10.20 -0.64
CA THR A 266 16.76 11.12 -1.79
C THR A 266 17.82 12.20 -1.61
N ARG A 267 18.00 12.73 -0.39
CA ARG A 267 19.09 13.69 -0.08
C ARG A 267 20.47 13.06 -0.25
N ARG A 268 20.67 11.82 0.21
CA ARG A 268 21.95 11.11 0.06
C ARG A 268 22.31 10.87 -1.41
N SER A 269 21.33 10.47 -2.23
CA SER A 269 21.54 10.25 -3.66
C SER A 269 21.89 11.56 -4.41
N SER A 270 21.34 12.70 -3.99
CA SER A 270 21.66 14.01 -4.59
C SER A 270 23.04 14.53 -4.19
N ALA A 271 23.58 14.12 -3.05
CA ALA A 271 24.92 14.52 -2.59
C ALA A 271 26.06 13.68 -3.21
N GLN A 272 25.75 12.61 -3.95
CA GLN A 272 26.70 11.73 -4.61
C GLN A 272 26.87 12.01 -6.12
N LEU A 273 26.10 12.96 -6.67
CA LEU A 273 26.16 13.46 -8.04
C LEU A 273 26.91 14.79 -8.11
#